data_cf27ae48f044f8620439acf797454136
#
_entry.id   cf27ae48f044f8620439acf797454136
#
_cell.length_a   1.000
_cell.length_b   1.000
_cell.length_c   1.000
_cell.angle_alpha   90.00
_cell.angle_beta   90.00
_cell.angle_gamma   90.00
#
_symmetry.space_group_name_H-M   'P 1'
#
loop_
_entity.id
_entity.type
_entity.pdbx_description
1 polymer ?
#
loop_
_entity_poly.entity_id
_entity_poly.type
_entity_poly.pdbx_seq_one_letter_code
_entity_poly.pdbx_strand_id
1 'polypeptide(L)'
;MTRTRLLAAVVAFAMPVAAVAAGPVLMHRDPGCPCCEKWAQQVKAQFGRAVRVVDDANRPAFMKARGVPADLASCHTAIIDGITFEGHVPIADMKRALATHPKGVTGLAVAGMPMGSPGMEMPGMKTQPYDVVAFGPGGRKVFAHH
;
A
#
# COMPACT_ATOMS: atom_id res chain seq x y z
N MET A 1 -31.00 0.93 -65.06
CA MET A 1 -30.35 1.89 -64.14
C MET A 1 -29.99 1.11 -62.84
N THR A 2 -28.80 0.55 -62.80
CA THR A 2 -28.34 -0.30 -61.68
C THR A 2 -27.50 0.51 -60.71
N ARG A 3 -28.02 0.74 -59.52
CA ARG A 3 -27.33 1.49 -58.45
C ARG A 3 -26.38 0.57 -57.68
N THR A 4 -25.10 0.67 -57.97
CA THR A 4 -24.04 0.00 -57.20
C THR A 4 -23.83 0.70 -55.86
N ARG A 5 -24.16 0.01 -54.73
CA ARG A 5 -23.90 0.49 -53.40
C ARG A 5 -22.48 0.07 -52.99
N LEU A 6 -21.57 1.05 -52.90
CA LEU A 6 -20.24 0.85 -52.27
C LEU A 6 -20.41 0.71 -50.75
N LEU A 7 -20.11 -0.43 -50.23
CA LEU A 7 -19.95 -0.65 -48.77
C LEU A 7 -18.53 -0.25 -48.37
N ALA A 8 -18.41 0.89 -47.67
CA ALA A 8 -17.14 1.28 -47.09
C ALA A 8 -16.92 0.47 -45.79
N ALA A 9 -15.91 -0.41 -45.79
CA ALA A 9 -15.47 -1.15 -44.61
C ALA A 9 -14.65 -0.21 -43.74
N VAL A 10 -15.17 0.08 -42.55
CA VAL A 10 -14.43 0.82 -41.51
C VAL A 10 -13.52 -0.17 -40.77
N VAL A 11 -12.23 -0.12 -41.02
CA VAL A 11 -11.21 -0.88 -40.30
C VAL A 11 -10.92 -0.14 -38.98
N ALA A 12 -11.43 -0.65 -37.88
CA ALA A 12 -11.10 -0.13 -36.54
C ALA A 12 -9.67 -0.59 -36.16
N PHE A 13 -8.73 0.34 -36.11
CA PHE A 13 -7.39 0.12 -35.60
C PHE A 13 -7.44 0.06 -34.07
N ALA A 14 -7.37 -1.11 -33.47
CA ALA A 14 -7.18 -1.27 -32.03
C ALA A 14 -5.72 -0.93 -31.68
N MET A 15 -5.48 0.26 -31.08
CA MET A 15 -4.16 0.59 -30.56
C MET A 15 -3.91 -0.21 -29.28
N PRO A 16 -2.76 -0.89 -29.14
CA PRO A 16 -2.40 -1.55 -27.88
C PRO A 16 -2.21 -0.48 -26.79
N VAL A 17 -3.00 -0.57 -25.72
CA VAL A 17 -2.76 0.21 -24.51
C VAL A 17 -1.51 -0.36 -23.85
N ALA A 18 -0.41 0.37 -23.88
CA ALA A 18 0.80 -0.01 -23.18
C ALA A 18 0.51 -0.05 -21.66
N ALA A 19 0.60 -1.23 -21.06
CA ALA A 19 0.49 -1.37 -19.61
C ALA A 19 1.68 -0.62 -18.98
N VAL A 20 1.40 0.49 -18.28
CA VAL A 20 2.42 1.20 -17.50
C VAL A 20 2.83 0.26 -16.37
N ALA A 21 4.10 -0.17 -16.37
CA ALA A 21 4.63 -1.00 -15.29
C ALA A 21 4.50 -0.25 -13.94
N ALA A 22 3.89 -0.90 -12.96
CA ALA A 22 3.74 -0.33 -11.63
C ALA A 22 5.12 -0.02 -11.03
N GLY A 23 5.32 1.20 -10.55
CA GLY A 23 6.59 1.66 -9.98
C GLY A 23 6.99 0.90 -8.70
N PRO A 24 8.21 1.06 -8.20
CA PRO A 24 8.63 0.43 -6.95
C PRO A 24 7.83 0.95 -5.76
N VAL A 25 7.70 0.11 -4.72
CA VAL A 25 7.22 0.54 -3.41
C VAL A 25 8.32 1.33 -2.75
N LEU A 26 8.05 2.54 -2.25
CA LEU A 26 8.98 3.32 -1.44
C LEU A 26 8.68 3.08 0.03
N MET A 27 9.69 2.71 0.82
CA MET A 27 9.55 2.51 2.26
C MET A 27 10.67 3.25 3.00
N HIS A 28 10.30 4.16 3.90
CA HIS A 28 11.18 4.76 4.89
C HIS A 28 11.00 4.02 6.21
N ARG A 29 12.10 3.58 6.83
CA ARG A 29 12.05 2.85 8.11
C ARG A 29 13.03 3.43 9.13
N ASP A 30 12.79 3.13 10.40
CA ASP A 30 13.78 3.36 11.44
C ASP A 30 15.05 2.55 11.13
N PRO A 31 16.25 3.13 11.26
CA PRO A 31 17.51 2.43 10.93
C PRO A 31 17.65 1.09 11.66
N GLY A 32 18.02 0.05 10.92
CA GLY A 32 18.27 -1.27 11.49
C GLY A 32 17.03 -2.05 11.97
N CYS A 33 15.83 -1.69 11.52
CA CYS A 33 14.57 -2.35 11.89
C CYS A 33 14.40 -3.73 11.20
N PRO A 34 14.61 -4.88 11.90
CA PRO A 34 14.52 -6.20 11.27
C PRO A 34 13.10 -6.64 10.92
N CYS A 35 12.09 -6.24 11.71
CA CYS A 35 10.69 -6.53 11.41
C CYS A 35 10.21 -5.77 10.16
N CYS A 36 10.72 -4.56 9.93
CA CYS A 36 10.46 -3.79 8.73
C CYS A 36 11.00 -4.50 7.48
N GLU A 37 12.18 -5.13 7.59
CA GLU A 37 12.76 -5.92 6.51
C GLU A 37 11.88 -7.13 6.16
N LYS A 38 11.40 -7.86 7.16
CA LYS A 38 10.47 -8.99 6.95
C LYS A 38 9.18 -8.54 6.27
N TRP A 39 8.60 -7.42 6.72
CA TRP A 39 7.42 -6.84 6.10
C TRP A 39 7.68 -6.46 4.63
N ALA A 40 8.81 -5.81 4.33
CA ALA A 40 9.19 -5.44 2.97
C ALA A 40 9.34 -6.66 2.05
N GLN A 41 9.90 -7.77 2.55
CA GLN A 41 10.01 -9.04 1.83
C GLN A 41 8.63 -9.62 1.50
N GLN A 42 7.68 -9.58 2.45
CA GLN A 42 6.31 -10.02 2.23
C GLN A 42 5.61 -9.15 1.16
N VAL A 43 5.77 -7.81 1.23
CA VAL A 43 5.24 -6.88 0.23
C VAL A 43 5.83 -7.19 -1.14
N LYS A 44 7.16 -7.34 -1.25
CA LYS A 44 7.84 -7.69 -2.50
C LYS A 44 7.26 -8.98 -3.10
N ALA A 45 7.12 -10.03 -2.31
CA ALA A 45 6.62 -11.32 -2.75
C ALA A 45 5.14 -11.26 -3.21
N GLN A 46 4.31 -10.52 -2.46
CA GLN A 46 2.86 -10.49 -2.67
C GLN A 46 2.40 -9.50 -3.74
N PHE A 47 3.16 -8.44 -3.98
CA PHE A 47 2.86 -7.47 -5.03
C PHE A 47 3.68 -7.68 -6.31
N GLY A 48 4.72 -8.53 -6.30
CA GLY A 48 5.62 -8.72 -7.43
C GLY A 48 6.39 -7.45 -7.81
N ARG A 49 6.56 -6.51 -6.85
CA ARG A 49 7.18 -5.19 -7.08
C ARG A 49 8.45 -5.04 -6.25
N ALA A 50 9.44 -4.34 -6.78
CA ALA A 50 10.61 -3.97 -6.00
C ALA A 50 10.21 -3.06 -4.84
N VAL A 51 10.80 -3.28 -3.65
CA VAL A 51 10.68 -2.39 -2.49
C VAL A 51 11.98 -1.64 -2.32
N ARG A 52 11.94 -0.32 -2.47
CA ARG A 52 13.05 0.58 -2.18
C ARG A 52 12.99 0.94 -0.71
N VAL A 53 13.88 0.37 0.08
CA VAL A 53 14.01 0.63 1.51
C VAL A 53 15.01 1.75 1.74
N VAL A 54 14.63 2.72 2.57
CA VAL A 54 15.46 3.84 3.02
C VAL A 54 15.54 3.80 4.54
N ASP A 55 16.73 3.59 5.09
CA ASP A 55 17.00 3.81 6.51
C ASP A 55 16.99 5.32 6.77
N ASP A 56 16.00 5.80 7.49
CA ASP A 56 15.73 7.24 7.65
C ASP A 56 15.71 7.64 9.13
N ALA A 57 16.79 8.24 9.58
CA ALA A 57 16.89 8.76 10.95
C ALA A 57 15.88 9.88 11.24
N ASN A 58 15.33 10.53 10.19
CA ASN A 58 14.30 11.56 10.32
C ASN A 58 12.92 11.07 9.84
N ARG A 59 12.68 9.75 9.90
CA ARG A 59 11.41 9.14 9.50
C ARG A 59 10.16 9.79 10.12
N PRO A 60 10.17 10.29 11.39
CA PRO A 60 9.01 11.00 11.93
C PRO A 60 8.58 12.23 11.12
N ALA A 61 9.52 12.95 10.51
CA ALA A 61 9.20 14.09 9.64
C ALA A 61 8.57 13.58 8.31
N PHE A 62 9.09 12.49 7.75
CA PHE A 62 8.50 11.86 6.57
C PHE A 62 7.08 11.36 6.85
N MET A 63 6.87 10.63 7.94
CA MET A 63 5.57 10.16 8.41
C MET A 63 4.56 11.33 8.52
N LYS A 64 4.95 12.43 9.21
CA LYS A 64 4.14 13.64 9.34
C LYS A 64 3.80 14.26 7.98
N ALA A 65 4.78 14.36 7.07
CA ALA A 65 4.57 14.90 5.73
C ALA A 65 3.60 14.05 4.89
N ARG A 66 3.45 12.77 5.21
CA ARG A 66 2.48 11.84 4.62
C ARG A 66 1.10 11.89 5.30
N GLY A 67 0.90 12.78 6.27
CA GLY A 67 -0.38 12.95 6.97
C GLY A 67 -0.72 11.82 7.94
N VAL A 68 0.27 11.01 8.33
CA VAL A 68 0.05 9.96 9.34
C VAL A 68 -0.15 10.61 10.71
N PRO A 69 -1.26 10.31 11.41
CA PRO A 69 -1.48 10.78 12.77
C PRO A 69 -0.42 10.25 13.74
N ALA A 70 0.05 11.09 14.66
CA ALA A 70 1.16 10.75 15.55
C ALA A 70 0.86 9.54 16.47
N ASP A 71 -0.38 9.37 16.88
CA ASP A 71 -0.83 8.23 17.70
C ASP A 71 -0.98 6.91 16.90
N LEU A 72 -0.88 6.96 15.57
CA LEU A 72 -0.83 5.80 14.69
C LEU A 72 0.61 5.46 14.24
N ALA A 73 1.62 6.12 14.81
CA ALA A 73 3.01 5.89 14.46
C ALA A 73 3.46 4.44 14.72
N SER A 74 4.32 3.95 13.82
CA SER A 74 4.98 2.66 13.93
C SER A 74 6.47 2.81 13.55
N CYS A 75 7.11 1.78 13.02
CA CYS A 75 8.55 1.75 12.72
C CYS A 75 8.88 1.96 11.23
N HIS A 76 7.90 2.05 10.34
CA HIS A 76 8.10 2.36 8.92
C HIS A 76 6.85 2.99 8.29
N THR A 77 7.10 3.75 7.23
CA THR A 77 6.07 4.38 6.39
C THR A 77 6.35 4.00 4.94
N ALA A 78 5.41 3.33 4.29
CA ALA A 78 5.54 2.95 2.89
C ALA A 78 4.52 3.68 1.99
N ILE A 79 4.87 3.83 0.71
CA ILE A 79 4.00 4.42 -0.29
C ILE A 79 3.86 3.45 -1.46
N ILE A 80 2.61 3.14 -1.82
CA ILE A 80 2.26 2.34 -2.97
C ILE A 80 1.14 3.06 -3.73
N ASP A 81 1.39 3.42 -4.98
CA ASP A 81 0.40 4.06 -5.87
C ASP A 81 -0.35 5.25 -5.21
N GLY A 82 0.41 6.07 -4.46
CA GLY A 82 -0.10 7.26 -3.79
C GLY A 82 -0.73 7.02 -2.40
N ILE A 83 -1.05 5.78 -2.04
CA ILE A 83 -1.57 5.44 -0.71
C ILE A 83 -0.42 5.21 0.26
N THR A 84 -0.54 5.78 1.46
CA THR A 84 0.43 5.64 2.56
C THR A 84 0.07 4.45 3.44
N PHE A 85 1.05 3.63 3.78
CA PHE A 85 0.92 2.50 4.71
C PHE A 85 1.90 2.69 5.85
N GLU A 86 1.39 2.92 7.05
CA GLU A 86 2.19 3.08 8.27
C GLU A 86 2.20 1.78 9.07
N GLY A 87 3.40 1.29 9.38
CA GLY A 87 3.59 0.08 10.16
C GLY A 87 3.16 -1.21 9.45
N HIS A 88 2.90 -2.21 10.24
CA HIS A 88 2.74 -3.60 9.83
C HIS A 88 1.34 -3.91 9.26
N VAL A 89 0.89 -3.10 8.28
CA VAL A 89 -0.42 -3.27 7.63
C VAL A 89 -0.47 -4.60 6.87
N PRO A 90 -1.51 -5.43 7.09
CA PRO A 90 -1.69 -6.69 6.37
C PRO A 90 -1.82 -6.51 4.85
N ILE A 91 -1.17 -7.40 4.11
CA ILE A 91 -1.13 -7.34 2.64
C ILE A 91 -2.54 -7.39 2.02
N ALA A 92 -3.45 -8.16 2.61
CA ALA A 92 -4.84 -8.24 2.15
C ALA A 92 -5.54 -6.88 2.24
N ASP A 93 -5.35 -6.15 3.35
CA ASP A 93 -5.92 -4.82 3.54
C ASP A 93 -5.28 -3.79 2.63
N MET A 94 -3.97 -3.87 2.41
CA MET A 94 -3.26 -3.03 1.43
C MET A 94 -3.85 -3.23 0.02
N LYS A 95 -3.99 -4.48 -0.43
CA LYS A 95 -4.58 -4.82 -1.73
C LYS A 95 -6.02 -4.31 -1.83
N ARG A 96 -6.82 -4.47 -0.77
CA ARG A 96 -8.19 -3.97 -0.72
C ARG A 96 -8.25 -2.45 -0.84
N ALA A 97 -7.41 -1.71 -0.09
CA ALA A 97 -7.36 -0.26 -0.16
C ALA A 97 -6.93 0.25 -1.55
N LEU A 98 -5.91 -0.38 -2.15
CA LEU A 98 -5.44 -0.06 -3.49
C LEU A 98 -6.48 -0.36 -4.58
N ALA A 99 -7.28 -1.41 -4.42
CA ALA A 99 -8.33 -1.76 -5.38
C ALA A 99 -9.58 -0.89 -5.27
N THR A 100 -9.94 -0.48 -4.05
CA THR A 100 -11.20 0.25 -3.80
C THR A 100 -11.05 1.76 -3.77
N HIS A 101 -9.83 2.27 -3.57
CA HIS A 101 -9.54 3.70 -3.40
C HIS A 101 -10.59 4.43 -2.54
N PRO A 102 -10.75 4.07 -1.25
CA PRO A 102 -11.86 4.57 -0.44
C PRO A 102 -11.84 6.10 -0.37
N LYS A 103 -12.99 6.73 -0.63
CA LYS A 103 -13.11 8.20 -0.66
C LYS A 103 -12.68 8.82 0.67
N GLY A 104 -11.79 9.83 0.59
CA GLY A 104 -11.27 10.56 1.75
C GLY A 104 -10.23 9.80 2.57
N VAL A 105 -9.74 8.65 2.07
CA VAL A 105 -8.64 7.88 2.69
C VAL A 105 -7.35 8.13 1.91
N THR A 106 -6.31 8.57 2.61
CA THR A 106 -4.95 8.74 2.06
C THR A 106 -3.98 7.68 2.55
N GLY A 107 -4.35 6.91 3.57
CA GLY A 107 -3.52 5.84 4.07
C GLY A 107 -4.22 4.91 5.06
N LEU A 108 -3.52 3.80 5.33
CA LEU A 108 -3.84 2.84 6.38
C LEU A 108 -2.68 2.77 7.38
N ALA A 109 -2.99 2.54 8.65
CA ALA A 109 -2.00 2.41 9.70
C ALA A 109 -2.30 1.24 10.64
N VAL A 110 -1.25 0.55 11.09
CA VAL A 110 -1.23 -0.30 12.28
C VAL A 110 -0.32 0.37 13.29
N ALA A 111 -0.89 0.90 14.37
CA ALA A 111 -0.15 1.59 15.41
C ALA A 111 0.82 0.64 16.13
N GLY A 112 2.04 1.09 16.38
CA GLY A 112 3.06 0.29 17.05
C GLY A 112 3.48 -0.95 16.24
N MET A 113 3.74 -2.05 16.95
CA MET A 113 4.26 -3.30 16.38
C MET A 113 3.57 -4.50 17.04
N PRO A 114 2.25 -4.70 16.83
CA PRO A 114 1.52 -5.78 17.49
C PRO A 114 2.06 -7.15 17.07
N MET A 115 2.23 -8.04 18.05
CA MET A 115 2.71 -9.40 17.81
C MET A 115 1.75 -10.14 16.87
N GLY A 116 2.29 -10.81 15.86
CA GLY A 116 1.52 -11.54 14.85
C GLY A 116 1.08 -10.72 13.65
N SER A 117 1.26 -9.39 13.66
CA SER A 117 1.13 -8.60 12.44
C SER A 117 2.22 -8.95 11.42
N PRO A 118 2.06 -8.66 10.12
CA PRO A 118 3.03 -9.03 9.09
C PRO A 118 4.45 -8.52 9.40
N GLY A 119 5.43 -9.43 9.45
CA GLY A 119 6.82 -9.13 9.84
C GLY A 119 7.08 -9.20 11.35
N MET A 120 6.00 -9.30 12.16
CA MET A 120 6.06 -9.47 13.63
C MET A 120 5.66 -10.87 14.08
N GLU A 121 5.55 -11.82 13.16
CA GLU A 121 5.25 -13.20 13.46
C GLU A 121 6.44 -13.86 14.18
N MET A 122 6.17 -14.52 15.31
CA MET A 122 7.16 -15.28 16.05
C MET A 122 6.59 -16.67 16.41
N PRO A 123 7.32 -17.77 16.14
CA PRO A 123 6.89 -19.11 16.51
C PRO A 123 6.56 -19.22 18.01
N GLY A 124 5.40 -19.80 18.32
CA GLY A 124 4.97 -20.04 19.71
C GLY A 124 4.39 -18.81 20.43
N MET A 125 4.40 -17.64 19.83
CA MET A 125 3.78 -16.44 20.40
C MET A 125 2.31 -16.30 19.95
N LYS A 126 1.46 -15.86 20.88
CA LYS A 126 0.06 -15.54 20.55
C LYS A 126 -0.01 -14.23 19.80
N THR A 127 -0.84 -14.18 18.77
CA THR A 127 -1.19 -12.93 18.07
C THR A 127 -1.92 -11.98 19.03
N GLN A 128 -1.53 -10.72 19.04
CA GLN A 128 -2.23 -9.66 19.73
C GLN A 128 -3.33 -9.13 18.79
N PRO A 129 -4.54 -8.84 19.30
CA PRO A 129 -5.54 -8.16 18.49
C PRO A 129 -5.07 -6.73 18.16
N TYR A 130 -5.32 -6.28 16.94
CA TYR A 130 -5.00 -4.92 16.49
C TYR A 130 -5.97 -4.46 15.42
N ASP A 131 -6.04 -3.13 15.27
CA ASP A 131 -6.84 -2.49 14.25
C ASP A 131 -5.97 -1.97 13.10
N VAL A 132 -6.47 -2.12 11.90
CA VAL A 132 -6.03 -1.34 10.75
C VAL A 132 -6.91 -0.10 10.68
N VAL A 133 -6.31 1.08 10.83
CA VAL A 133 -7.02 2.36 10.84
C VAL A 133 -6.81 3.08 9.52
N ALA A 134 -7.89 3.39 8.81
CA ALA A 134 -7.85 4.29 7.67
C ALA A 134 -7.81 5.74 8.14
N PHE A 135 -6.96 6.57 7.51
CA PHE A 135 -6.83 7.99 7.82
C PHE A 135 -6.79 8.85 6.54
N GLY A 136 -7.13 10.12 6.68
CA GLY A 136 -7.11 11.09 5.59
C GLY A 136 -8.07 12.25 5.82
N PRO A 137 -8.36 13.08 4.79
CA PRO A 137 -9.30 14.19 4.89
C PRO A 137 -10.71 13.76 5.32
N GLY A 138 -11.09 12.52 5.10
CA GLY A 138 -12.36 11.93 5.57
C GLY A 138 -12.38 11.58 7.05
N GLY A 139 -11.34 11.92 7.81
CA GLY A 139 -11.18 11.55 9.21
C GLY A 139 -10.51 10.19 9.39
N ARG A 140 -10.81 9.54 10.52
CA ARG A 140 -10.29 8.22 10.88
C ARG A 140 -11.42 7.23 11.05
N LYS A 141 -11.19 5.99 10.63
CA LYS A 141 -12.12 4.87 10.86
C LYS A 141 -11.37 3.55 10.91
N VAL A 142 -11.86 2.62 11.67
CA VAL A 142 -11.36 1.24 11.60
C VAL A 142 -11.67 0.67 10.22
N PHE A 143 -10.63 0.18 9.54
CA PHE A 143 -10.70 -0.45 8.23
C PHE A 143 -10.84 -1.96 8.35
N ALA A 144 -10.13 -2.55 9.31
CA ALA A 144 -10.20 -3.98 9.65
C ALA A 144 -9.80 -4.22 11.10
N HIS A 145 -10.30 -5.33 11.66
CA HIS A 145 -9.87 -5.89 12.94
C HIS A 145 -9.11 -7.20 12.68
N HIS A 146 -8.05 -7.45 13.43
CA HIS A 146 -7.22 -8.65 13.34
C HIS A 146 -6.97 -9.27 14.70
#